data_c7b5c96cee39aecb97e65b6027f90bdb
#
_entry.id   c7b5c96cee39aecb97e65b6027f90bdb
#
_cell.length_a   1.000
_cell.length_b   1.000
_cell.length_c   1.000
_cell.angle_alpha   90.00
_cell.angle_beta   90.00
_cell.angle_gamma   90.00
#
_symmetry.space_group_name_H-M   'P 1'
#
loop_
_entity.id
_entity.type
_entity.pdbx_description
1 polymer ?
#
loop_
_entity_poly.entity_id
_entity_poly.type
_entity_poly.pdbx_seq_one_letter_code
_entity_poly.pdbx_strand_id
1 'polypeptide(L)'
;MEGTKMADEVKVEAAVAAEAPAEGAPKENRAPRGDRRPHGKDGKGPRRDGKRPDRRDEPKEYEERVVFINRVSKTVKGGRRMKFTALVVIGDHKGKYGFALAKAAEVPDAIKKASEAAKKNTYKIHLVKGNTISHEVVGKFGACNVYLKPAPEGTGVIAGGPVRAILELAGVQNVCSKVYGSRAPINIIRATNQGLNSLKSYKAMKELRGKE
;
A
#
# COMPACT_ATOMS: atom_id res chain seq x y z
N MET A 1 28.39 -13.71 58.00
CA MET A 1 29.26 -14.50 57.10
C MET A 1 28.78 -14.16 55.69
N GLU A 2 29.38 -13.16 55.12
CA GLU A 2 30.44 -13.28 54.09
C GLU A 2 29.92 -14.06 52.90
N GLY A 3 29.89 -13.58 51.74
CA GLY A 3 30.53 -12.54 50.94
C GLY A 3 30.22 -12.96 49.50
N THR A 4 30.24 -12.34 48.51
CA THR A 4 31.25 -11.69 47.76
C THR A 4 30.66 -11.28 46.40
N LYS A 5 30.89 -10.06 46.06
CA LYS A 5 30.82 -9.41 44.77
C LYS A 5 31.51 -10.19 43.67
N MET A 6 30.99 -10.15 42.46
CA MET A 6 31.80 -10.02 41.24
C MET A 6 31.00 -9.22 40.21
N ALA A 7 31.45 -8.03 39.98
CA ALA A 7 31.13 -7.21 38.79
C ALA A 7 32.09 -7.64 37.68
N ASP A 8 31.57 -7.91 36.50
CA ASP A 8 32.38 -8.00 35.28
C ASP A 8 32.03 -6.83 34.39
N GLU A 9 32.95 -5.87 34.37
CA GLU A 9 33.05 -4.79 33.40
C GLU A 9 33.51 -5.37 32.08
N VAL A 10 32.68 -5.28 31.05
CA VAL A 10 33.15 -5.49 29.66
C VAL A 10 33.48 -4.14 29.07
N LYS A 11 34.76 -3.86 28.96
CA LYS A 11 35.40 -2.78 28.21
C LYS A 11 35.03 -2.87 26.74
N VAL A 12 34.47 -1.80 26.21
CA VAL A 12 34.40 -1.57 24.77
C VAL A 12 35.62 -0.77 24.36
N GLU A 13 36.55 -1.38 23.66
CA GLU A 13 37.67 -0.73 23.01
C GLU A 13 37.21 -0.04 21.71
N ALA A 14 37.42 1.25 21.69
CA ALA A 14 37.32 2.06 20.48
C ALA A 14 38.60 1.86 19.64
N ALA A 15 38.48 1.40 18.43
CA ALA A 15 39.54 1.45 17.43
C ALA A 15 39.28 2.61 16.45
N VAL A 16 40.06 3.67 16.62
CA VAL A 16 40.25 4.75 15.67
C VAL A 16 41.31 4.30 14.66
N ALA A 17 41.02 4.36 13.37
CA ALA A 17 42.04 4.43 12.33
C ALA A 17 41.58 5.41 11.24
N ALA A 18 42.27 6.52 11.22
CA ALA A 18 42.36 7.47 10.13
C ALA A 18 43.28 6.91 9.05
N GLU A 19 42.93 7.15 7.77
CA GLU A 19 43.88 7.53 6.74
C GLU A 19 43.14 7.90 5.45
N ALA A 20 43.28 9.15 5.04
CA ALA A 20 43.08 9.59 3.67
C ALA A 20 44.41 9.43 2.90
N PRO A 21 44.36 9.28 1.59
CA PRO A 21 45.10 10.24 0.80
C PRO A 21 44.31 10.84 -0.37
N ALA A 22 44.69 12.05 -0.65
CA ALA A 22 44.26 12.91 -1.71
C ALA A 22 44.80 12.51 -3.10
N GLU A 23 44.25 13.23 -4.09
CA GLU A 23 44.74 13.50 -5.45
C GLU A 23 44.14 12.67 -6.57
N GLY A 24 43.51 13.45 -7.46
CA GLY A 24 43.10 13.03 -8.79
C GLY A 24 42.00 13.89 -9.40
N ALA A 25 42.26 15.19 -9.65
CA ALA A 25 41.43 16.02 -10.50
C ALA A 25 41.57 15.61 -11.97
N PRO A 26 40.49 15.38 -12.71
CA PRO A 26 40.56 15.33 -14.17
C PRO A 26 40.20 16.68 -14.79
N LYS A 27 41.07 17.04 -15.68
CA LYS A 27 41.19 18.24 -16.50
C LYS A 27 39.89 18.57 -17.24
N GLU A 28 39.57 19.88 -17.22
CA GLU A 28 38.73 20.58 -18.18
C GLU A 28 39.13 20.25 -19.63
N ASN A 29 38.20 19.64 -20.37
CA ASN A 29 38.21 19.67 -21.82
C ASN A 29 37.19 20.70 -22.31
N ARG A 30 37.62 21.90 -22.49
CA ARG A 30 36.95 22.94 -23.30
C ARG A 30 36.99 22.50 -24.75
N ALA A 31 35.84 22.11 -25.33
CA ALA A 31 35.65 22.03 -26.76
C ALA A 31 35.21 23.39 -27.32
N PRO A 32 35.61 23.74 -28.56
CA PRO A 32 35.54 25.11 -29.08
C PRO A 32 34.12 25.48 -29.54
N ARG A 33 33.80 26.76 -29.33
CA ARG A 33 32.63 27.44 -29.88
C ARG A 33 32.73 27.46 -31.43
N GLY A 34 31.80 26.76 -32.05
CA GLY A 34 31.62 26.78 -33.51
C GLY A 34 30.17 27.12 -33.88
N ASP A 35 30.07 28.23 -34.58
CA ASP A 35 29.05 28.64 -35.55
C ASP A 35 27.57 28.79 -35.17
N ARG A 36 27.24 30.08 -35.11
CA ARG A 36 25.90 30.64 -35.26
C ARG A 36 25.34 30.26 -36.65
N ARG A 37 24.28 29.45 -36.70
CA ARG A 37 23.45 29.35 -37.89
C ARG A 37 22.24 30.27 -37.78
N PRO A 38 21.84 30.90 -38.90
CA PRO A 38 20.83 31.96 -38.89
C PRO A 38 19.42 31.42 -38.70
N HIS A 39 18.67 32.27 -38.03
CA HIS A 39 17.24 32.18 -37.74
C HIS A 39 16.43 32.03 -39.01
N GLY A 40 15.94 30.82 -39.31
CA GLY A 40 14.92 30.57 -40.34
C GLY A 40 13.55 30.79 -39.70
N LYS A 41 12.91 31.89 -40.08
CA LYS A 41 11.47 32.11 -39.87
C LYS A 41 10.70 31.16 -40.82
N ASP A 42 9.45 30.87 -40.37
CA ASP A 42 8.35 30.28 -41.13
C ASP A 42 8.21 28.74 -41.12
N GLY A 43 7.32 28.35 -40.25
CA GLY A 43 6.79 26.99 -40.11
C GLY A 43 5.69 26.94 -39.07
N LYS A 44 4.58 27.70 -39.26
CA LYS A 44 3.31 27.46 -38.59
C LYS A 44 2.79 26.08 -38.99
N GLY A 45 3.27 25.03 -38.28
CA GLY A 45 2.59 23.73 -38.29
C GLY A 45 1.20 23.86 -37.67
N PRO A 46 0.18 23.19 -38.21
CA PRO A 46 -1.18 23.23 -37.68
C PRO A 46 -1.14 22.71 -36.24
N ARG A 47 -1.55 23.56 -35.29
CA ARG A 47 -1.85 23.15 -33.92
C ARG A 47 -2.92 22.08 -34.01
N ARG A 48 -2.52 20.81 -33.88
CA ARG A 48 -3.43 19.73 -33.59
C ARG A 48 -4.01 20.01 -32.19
N ASP A 49 -5.14 20.68 -32.16
CA ASP A 49 -6.06 20.66 -31.02
C ASP A 49 -6.59 19.23 -30.88
N GLY A 50 -5.68 18.35 -30.47
CA GLY A 50 -6.03 17.02 -29.99
C GLY A 50 -6.74 17.21 -28.66
N LYS A 51 -8.06 17.41 -28.74
CA LYS A 51 -8.98 17.21 -27.65
C LYS A 51 -8.63 15.85 -27.04
N ARG A 52 -7.86 15.87 -25.94
CA ARG A 52 -7.60 14.65 -25.17
C ARG A 52 -8.98 14.12 -24.80
N PRO A 53 -9.36 12.89 -25.17
CA PRO A 53 -10.64 12.35 -24.79
C PRO A 53 -10.75 12.48 -23.27
N ASP A 54 -11.83 13.11 -22.83
CA ASP A 54 -12.16 13.28 -21.42
C ASP A 54 -12.37 11.87 -20.87
N ARG A 55 -11.38 11.35 -20.13
CA ARG A 55 -11.39 10.01 -19.52
C ARG A 55 -12.45 9.87 -18.40
N ARG A 56 -13.50 10.70 -18.45
CA ARG A 56 -14.49 10.76 -17.37
C ARG A 56 -15.60 9.73 -17.49
N ASP A 57 -15.74 9.06 -18.64
CA ASP A 57 -16.90 8.22 -18.94
C ASP A 57 -16.58 6.73 -19.19
N GLU A 58 -15.36 6.27 -18.84
CA GLU A 58 -15.15 4.82 -18.79
C GLU A 58 -15.96 4.26 -17.61
N PRO A 59 -16.80 3.22 -17.82
CA PRO A 59 -17.55 2.61 -16.74
C PRO A 59 -16.55 2.18 -15.65
N LYS A 60 -16.70 2.75 -14.45
CA LYS A 60 -15.83 2.41 -13.32
C LYS A 60 -16.13 0.98 -12.94
N GLU A 61 -15.33 0.04 -13.43
CA GLU A 61 -15.42 -1.39 -13.07
C GLU A 61 -15.22 -1.63 -11.57
N TYR A 62 -14.64 -0.66 -10.85
CA TYR A 62 -14.31 -0.73 -9.44
C TYR A 62 -14.86 0.46 -8.68
N GLU A 63 -15.55 0.19 -7.58
CA GLU A 63 -15.88 1.19 -6.58
C GLU A 63 -14.63 1.53 -5.76
N GLU A 64 -14.43 2.82 -5.47
CA GLU A 64 -13.27 3.32 -4.74
C GLU A 64 -13.72 3.90 -3.39
N ARG A 65 -13.04 3.49 -2.30
CA ARG A 65 -13.29 4.03 -0.96
C ARG A 65 -11.99 4.50 -0.32
N VAL A 66 -11.96 5.75 0.08
CA VAL A 66 -10.85 6.32 0.86
C VAL A 66 -11.03 5.91 2.33
N VAL A 67 -10.05 5.17 2.85
CA VAL A 67 -10.08 4.70 4.25
C VAL A 67 -9.47 5.71 5.20
N PHE A 68 -8.35 6.31 4.81
CA PHE A 68 -7.63 7.23 5.68
C PHE A 68 -6.73 8.19 4.90
N ILE A 69 -6.69 9.45 5.35
CA ILE A 69 -5.82 10.50 4.80
C ILE A 69 -4.97 11.05 5.93
N ASN A 70 -3.66 11.14 5.72
CA ASN A 70 -2.69 11.70 6.67
C ASN A 70 -1.84 12.77 6.02
N ARG A 71 -1.52 13.81 6.79
CA ARG A 71 -0.47 14.77 6.45
C ARG A 71 0.86 14.27 7.02
N VAL A 72 1.83 14.05 6.15
CA VAL A 72 3.18 13.63 6.53
C VAL A 72 4.18 14.74 6.24
N SER A 73 5.19 14.91 7.07
CA SER A 73 6.21 15.92 6.90
C SER A 73 7.62 15.33 6.97
N LYS A 74 8.52 15.92 6.22
CA LYS A 74 9.97 15.66 6.31
C LYS A 74 10.66 16.98 6.65
N THR A 75 11.41 17.00 7.74
CA THR A 75 12.26 18.16 8.10
C THR A 75 13.50 18.15 7.22
N VAL A 76 13.78 19.28 6.60
CA VAL A 76 14.95 19.52 5.73
C VAL A 76 15.60 20.82 6.14
N LYS A 77 16.83 21.11 5.63
CA LYS A 77 17.44 22.43 5.77
C LYS A 77 16.50 23.48 5.16
N GLY A 78 16.16 24.51 5.90
CA GLY A 78 15.21 25.56 5.50
C GLY A 78 13.73 25.31 5.87
N GLY A 79 13.37 24.19 6.53
CA GLY A 79 12.00 23.98 7.03
C GLY A 79 11.46 22.57 6.87
N ARG A 80 10.11 22.44 6.84
CA ARG A 80 9.40 21.17 6.72
C ARG A 80 8.73 21.06 5.36
N ARG A 81 9.05 20.01 4.62
CA ARG A 81 8.29 19.64 3.41
C ARG A 81 7.11 18.74 3.79
N MET A 82 5.90 19.19 3.51
CA MET A 82 4.69 18.45 3.79
C MET A 82 4.18 17.73 2.55
N LYS A 83 3.57 16.56 2.75
CA LYS A 83 2.85 15.78 1.73
C LYS A 83 1.62 15.15 2.35
N PHE A 84 0.67 14.76 1.51
CA PHE A 84 -0.50 14.00 1.93
C PHE A 84 -0.34 12.54 1.53
N THR A 85 -0.79 11.66 2.41
CA THR A 85 -0.82 10.21 2.16
C THR A 85 -2.27 9.78 2.18
N ALA A 86 -2.72 9.12 1.13
CA ALA A 86 -4.05 8.53 1.03
C ALA A 86 -3.96 7.00 1.01
N LEU A 87 -4.79 6.33 1.82
CA LEU A 87 -5.00 4.90 1.82
C LEU A 87 -6.36 4.63 1.18
N VAL A 88 -6.34 3.99 0.01
CA VAL A 88 -7.53 3.72 -0.79
C VAL A 88 -7.71 2.21 -0.95
N VAL A 89 -8.95 1.78 -0.90
CA VAL A 89 -9.39 0.42 -1.21
C VAL A 89 -10.33 0.49 -2.40
N ILE A 90 -10.23 -0.45 -3.31
CA ILE A 90 -11.11 -0.61 -4.47
C ILE A 90 -11.71 -2.02 -4.48
N GLY A 91 -12.86 -2.18 -5.10
CA GLY A 91 -13.48 -3.49 -5.27
C GLY A 91 -14.57 -3.52 -6.33
N ASP A 92 -14.90 -4.71 -6.78
CA ASP A 92 -15.92 -4.97 -7.81
C ASP A 92 -17.21 -5.58 -7.23
N HIS A 93 -17.29 -5.77 -5.91
CA HIS A 93 -18.35 -6.49 -5.20
C HIS A 93 -18.56 -7.96 -5.65
N LYS A 94 -17.63 -8.51 -6.47
CA LYS A 94 -17.68 -9.87 -7.01
C LYS A 94 -16.50 -10.74 -6.55
N GLY A 95 -15.92 -10.40 -5.40
CA GLY A 95 -14.79 -11.13 -4.82
C GLY A 95 -13.43 -10.60 -5.23
N LYS A 96 -13.33 -9.51 -6.00
CA LYS A 96 -12.05 -8.85 -6.28
C LYS A 96 -11.96 -7.55 -5.51
N TYR A 97 -10.83 -7.31 -4.90
CA TYR A 97 -10.52 -6.06 -4.21
C TYR A 97 -9.04 -5.73 -4.36
N GLY A 98 -8.70 -4.49 -4.16
CA GLY A 98 -7.32 -4.02 -4.15
C GLY A 98 -7.15 -2.90 -3.14
N PHE A 99 -5.94 -2.68 -2.68
CA PHE A 99 -5.64 -1.55 -1.80
C PHE A 99 -4.26 -1.00 -2.11
N ALA A 100 -4.11 0.29 -1.91
CA ALA A 100 -2.80 0.94 -2.03
C ALA A 100 -2.69 2.18 -1.14
N LEU A 101 -1.45 2.50 -0.81
CA LEU A 101 -1.05 3.69 -0.10
C LEU A 101 -0.19 4.55 -1.02
N ALA A 102 -0.62 5.78 -1.30
CA ALA A 102 0.17 6.71 -2.09
C ALA A 102 0.37 8.05 -1.39
N LYS A 103 1.38 8.78 -1.85
CA LYS A 103 1.75 10.11 -1.33
C LYS A 103 1.85 11.10 -2.49
N ALA A 104 1.28 12.29 -2.30
CA ALA A 104 1.39 13.42 -3.23
C ALA A 104 1.50 14.76 -2.50
N ALA A 105 1.67 15.85 -3.25
CA ALA A 105 1.67 17.19 -2.70
C ALA A 105 0.25 17.60 -2.27
N GLU A 106 -0.74 17.20 -3.05
CA GLU A 106 -2.15 17.47 -2.84
C GLU A 106 -2.93 16.20 -2.51
N VAL A 107 -4.09 16.36 -1.85
CA VAL A 107 -4.96 15.25 -1.48
C VAL A 107 -5.57 14.56 -2.71
N PRO A 108 -6.16 15.27 -3.70
CA PRO A 108 -6.77 14.62 -4.86
C PRO A 108 -5.76 13.81 -5.68
N ASP A 109 -4.53 14.31 -5.83
CA ASP A 109 -3.47 13.59 -6.51
C ASP A 109 -3.02 12.33 -5.75
N ALA A 110 -2.98 12.40 -4.41
CA ALA A 110 -2.68 11.24 -3.58
C ALA A 110 -3.75 10.15 -3.75
N ILE A 111 -5.04 10.52 -3.81
CA ILE A 111 -6.15 9.59 -4.01
C ILE A 111 -6.06 8.96 -5.40
N LYS A 112 -5.93 9.76 -6.48
CA LYS A 112 -5.79 9.26 -7.86
C LYS A 112 -4.63 8.28 -8.00
N LYS A 113 -3.46 8.64 -7.46
CA LYS A 113 -2.28 7.79 -7.47
C LYS A 113 -2.48 6.50 -6.67
N ALA A 114 -3.22 6.56 -5.55
CA ALA A 114 -3.52 5.38 -4.74
C ALA A 114 -4.50 4.46 -5.48
N SER A 115 -5.56 4.99 -6.11
CA SER A 115 -6.52 4.17 -6.86
C SER A 115 -5.87 3.49 -8.07
N GLU A 116 -5.02 4.17 -8.82
CA GLU A 116 -4.26 3.56 -9.91
C GLU A 116 -3.32 2.44 -9.44
N ALA A 117 -2.65 2.63 -8.31
CA ALA A 117 -1.79 1.61 -7.71
C ALA A 117 -2.61 0.43 -7.16
N ALA A 118 -3.81 0.67 -6.61
CA ALA A 118 -4.70 -0.37 -6.14
C ALA A 118 -5.25 -1.22 -7.30
N LYS A 119 -5.58 -0.61 -8.44
CA LYS A 119 -6.01 -1.32 -9.68
C LYS A 119 -4.94 -2.28 -10.22
N LYS A 120 -3.67 -1.98 -9.99
CA LYS A 120 -2.55 -2.87 -10.37
C LYS A 120 -2.37 -4.05 -9.42
N ASN A 121 -2.73 -3.86 -8.14
CA ASN A 121 -2.56 -4.83 -7.07
C ASN A 121 -3.93 -5.34 -6.60
N THR A 122 -4.57 -6.17 -7.40
CA THR A 122 -5.87 -6.77 -7.06
C THR A 122 -5.71 -8.17 -6.50
N TYR A 123 -6.54 -8.51 -5.52
CA TYR A 123 -6.64 -9.80 -4.87
C TYR A 123 -8.02 -10.40 -5.12
N LYS A 124 -8.12 -11.72 -5.08
CA LYS A 124 -9.37 -12.43 -5.29
C LYS A 124 -9.71 -13.27 -4.05
N ILE A 125 -10.96 -13.20 -3.62
CA ILE A 125 -11.52 -14.01 -2.53
C ILE A 125 -12.49 -15.03 -3.11
N HIS A 126 -12.51 -16.23 -2.52
CA HIS A 126 -13.53 -17.22 -2.79
C HIS A 126 -14.70 -17.00 -1.83
N LEU A 127 -15.82 -16.47 -2.36
CA LEU A 127 -17.06 -16.34 -1.62
C LEU A 127 -17.81 -17.68 -1.60
N VAL A 128 -18.42 -18.01 -0.47
CA VAL A 128 -19.28 -19.17 -0.29
C VAL A 128 -20.74 -18.73 -0.41
N LYS A 129 -21.68 -19.68 -0.51
CA LYS A 129 -23.13 -19.44 -0.49
C LYS A 129 -23.51 -18.49 0.65
N GLY A 130 -24.34 -17.47 0.35
CA GLY A 130 -24.69 -16.42 1.31
C GLY A 130 -23.68 -15.27 1.41
N ASN A 131 -22.75 -15.14 0.44
CA ASN A 131 -21.74 -14.07 0.36
C ASN A 131 -20.94 -13.92 1.67
N THR A 132 -20.52 -15.05 2.24
CA THR A 132 -19.68 -15.12 3.44
C THR A 132 -18.35 -15.80 3.15
N ILE A 133 -17.45 -15.83 4.15
CA ILE A 133 -16.17 -16.55 4.10
C ILE A 133 -16.32 -18.03 4.43
N SER A 134 -15.42 -18.88 3.94
CA SER A 134 -15.52 -20.35 4.08
C SER A 134 -15.30 -20.86 5.51
N HIS A 135 -14.43 -20.23 6.28
CA HIS A 135 -14.11 -20.62 7.66
C HIS A 135 -13.53 -19.43 8.43
N GLU A 136 -13.43 -19.57 9.73
CA GLU A 136 -12.77 -18.57 10.56
C GLU A 136 -11.26 -18.51 10.31
N VAL A 137 -10.71 -17.30 10.39
CA VAL A 137 -9.30 -17.08 10.12
C VAL A 137 -8.76 -15.91 10.96
N VAL A 138 -7.49 -15.99 11.30
CA VAL A 138 -6.73 -14.91 11.95
C VAL A 138 -5.65 -14.44 11.00
N GLY A 139 -5.82 -13.24 10.46
CA GLY A 139 -4.77 -12.55 9.69
C GLY A 139 -3.84 -11.78 10.63
N LYS A 140 -2.53 -11.89 10.42
CA LYS A 140 -1.51 -11.22 11.26
C LYS A 140 -0.60 -10.36 10.39
N PHE A 141 -0.38 -9.13 10.79
CA PHE A 141 0.62 -8.27 10.16
C PHE A 141 1.27 -7.35 11.18
N GLY A 142 2.58 -7.56 11.45
CA GLY A 142 3.27 -6.89 12.53
C GLY A 142 2.57 -7.15 13.87
N ALA A 143 2.27 -6.09 14.62
CA ALA A 143 1.55 -6.17 15.90
C ALA A 143 0.02 -6.13 15.75
N CYS A 144 -0.52 -6.27 14.53
CA CYS A 144 -1.95 -6.26 14.26
C CYS A 144 -2.45 -7.68 13.97
N ASN A 145 -3.49 -8.11 14.68
CA ASN A 145 -4.19 -9.36 14.45
C ASN A 145 -5.65 -9.03 14.11
N VAL A 146 -6.15 -9.56 13.01
CA VAL A 146 -7.55 -9.42 12.59
C VAL A 146 -8.20 -10.80 12.59
N TYR A 147 -9.18 -10.98 13.45
CA TYR A 147 -10.00 -12.16 13.50
C TYR A 147 -11.22 -11.97 12.60
N LEU A 148 -11.47 -12.92 11.71
CA LEU A 148 -12.60 -12.95 10.80
C LEU A 148 -13.37 -14.25 11.04
N LYS A 149 -14.69 -14.14 11.25
CA LYS A 149 -15.59 -15.28 11.48
C LYS A 149 -16.78 -15.19 10.52
N PRO A 150 -17.13 -16.27 9.82
CA PRO A 150 -18.35 -16.30 9.03
C PRO A 150 -19.58 -16.11 9.93
N ALA A 151 -20.58 -15.44 9.40
CA ALA A 151 -21.84 -15.21 10.09
C ALA A 151 -23.03 -15.72 9.27
N PRO A 152 -24.17 -16.04 9.90
CA PRO A 152 -25.38 -16.44 9.20
C PRO A 152 -25.92 -15.29 8.32
N GLU A 153 -26.73 -15.64 7.35
CA GLU A 153 -27.39 -14.67 6.46
C GLU A 153 -28.23 -13.68 7.26
N GLY A 154 -28.18 -12.41 6.87
CA GLY A 154 -28.88 -11.31 7.54
C GLY A 154 -28.09 -10.61 8.65
N THR A 155 -26.92 -11.12 9.07
CA THR A 155 -26.09 -10.47 10.10
C THR A 155 -25.45 -9.18 9.60
N GLY A 156 -25.11 -9.10 8.32
CA GLY A 156 -24.38 -7.98 7.74
C GLY A 156 -22.88 -8.00 8.07
N VAL A 157 -22.18 -6.91 7.74
CA VAL A 157 -20.74 -6.76 8.00
C VAL A 157 -20.52 -6.06 9.34
N ILE A 158 -20.09 -6.83 10.34
CA ILE A 158 -19.71 -6.33 11.66
C ILE A 158 -18.20 -6.24 11.72
N ALA A 159 -17.65 -5.06 11.40
CA ALA A 159 -16.22 -4.89 11.26
C ALA A 159 -15.75 -3.46 11.63
N GLY A 160 -14.49 -3.33 12.02
CA GLY A 160 -13.83 -2.04 12.17
C GLY A 160 -13.68 -1.32 10.82
N GLY A 161 -13.63 0.01 10.79
CA GLY A 161 -13.65 0.82 9.55
C GLY A 161 -12.78 0.32 8.41
N PRO A 162 -11.45 0.11 8.58
CA PRO A 162 -10.57 -0.38 7.52
C PRO A 162 -10.92 -1.80 7.03
N VAL A 163 -11.32 -2.71 7.95
CA VAL A 163 -11.73 -4.07 7.62
C VAL A 163 -13.05 -4.05 6.86
N ARG A 164 -14.01 -3.23 7.33
CA ARG A 164 -15.32 -3.08 6.72
C ARG A 164 -15.22 -2.59 5.28
N ALA A 165 -14.34 -1.60 5.01
CA ALA A 165 -14.14 -1.10 3.66
C ALA A 165 -13.67 -2.20 2.69
N ILE A 166 -12.78 -3.11 3.11
CA ILE A 166 -12.34 -4.24 2.28
C ILE A 166 -13.48 -5.23 2.06
N LEU A 167 -14.18 -5.64 3.12
CA LEU A 167 -15.22 -6.67 3.05
C LEU A 167 -16.40 -6.24 2.20
N GLU A 168 -16.89 -5.01 2.37
CA GLU A 168 -17.99 -4.45 1.58
C GLU A 168 -17.60 -4.36 0.09
N LEU A 169 -16.44 -3.78 -0.23
CA LEU A 169 -15.98 -3.65 -1.61
C LEU A 169 -15.63 -5.00 -2.27
N ALA A 170 -15.23 -5.99 -1.47
CA ALA A 170 -15.04 -7.35 -1.97
C ALA A 170 -16.36 -8.12 -2.18
N GLY A 171 -17.49 -7.58 -1.71
CA GLY A 171 -18.81 -8.21 -1.85
C GLY A 171 -19.13 -9.23 -0.75
N VAL A 172 -18.39 -9.23 0.37
CA VAL A 172 -18.72 -10.04 1.54
C VAL A 172 -19.86 -9.36 2.30
N GLN A 173 -20.95 -10.08 2.57
CA GLN A 173 -22.14 -9.51 3.22
C GLN A 173 -22.30 -9.94 4.68
N ASN A 174 -21.87 -11.14 5.03
CA ASN A 174 -22.15 -11.74 6.35
C ASN A 174 -20.85 -12.17 7.02
N VAL A 175 -20.25 -11.30 7.81
CA VAL A 175 -18.97 -11.55 8.53
C VAL A 175 -18.91 -10.75 9.82
N CYS A 176 -18.44 -11.41 10.89
CA CYS A 176 -18.02 -10.75 12.12
C CYS A 176 -16.50 -10.64 12.17
N SER A 177 -15.97 -9.50 12.55
CA SER A 177 -14.54 -9.30 12.72
C SER A 177 -14.17 -8.57 14.00
N LYS A 178 -12.96 -8.85 14.48
CA LYS A 178 -12.36 -8.12 15.61
C LYS A 178 -10.89 -7.86 15.34
N VAL A 179 -10.47 -6.62 15.59
CA VAL A 179 -9.07 -6.21 15.49
C VAL A 179 -8.44 -6.19 16.88
N TYR A 180 -7.30 -6.84 17.02
CA TYR A 180 -6.50 -6.89 18.22
C TYR A 180 -5.11 -6.28 17.97
N GLY A 181 -4.53 -5.66 18.98
CA GLY A 181 -3.20 -5.05 18.90
C GLY A 181 -3.19 -3.70 18.20
N SER A 182 -2.33 -3.53 17.21
CA SER A 182 -2.14 -2.25 16.53
C SER A 182 -3.38 -1.80 15.74
N ARG A 183 -3.77 -0.53 15.94
CA ARG A 183 -4.92 0.09 15.27
C ARG A 183 -4.53 0.93 14.03
N ALA A 184 -3.28 0.84 13.56
CA ALA A 184 -2.86 1.56 12.36
C ALA A 184 -3.62 1.04 11.12
N PRO A 185 -4.35 1.89 10.37
CA PRO A 185 -5.22 1.45 9.27
C PRO A 185 -4.50 0.61 8.22
N ILE A 186 -3.28 0.95 7.87
CA ILE A 186 -2.49 0.19 6.88
C ILE A 186 -2.14 -1.23 7.37
N ASN A 187 -1.84 -1.40 8.66
CA ASN A 187 -1.53 -2.70 9.23
C ASN A 187 -2.79 -3.57 9.32
N ILE A 188 -3.93 -2.96 9.66
CA ILE A 188 -5.22 -3.64 9.67
C ILE A 188 -5.56 -4.17 8.26
N ILE A 189 -5.43 -3.33 7.21
CA ILE A 189 -5.69 -3.73 5.83
C ILE A 189 -4.77 -4.88 5.39
N ARG A 190 -3.48 -4.81 5.71
CA ARG A 190 -2.52 -5.88 5.38
C ARG A 190 -2.81 -7.17 6.13
N ALA A 191 -3.16 -7.10 7.42
CA ALA A 191 -3.56 -8.25 8.21
C ALA A 191 -4.85 -8.89 7.65
N THR A 192 -5.85 -8.06 7.30
CA THR A 192 -7.08 -8.54 6.66
C THR A 192 -6.78 -9.24 5.33
N ASN A 193 -5.94 -8.65 4.48
CA ASN A 193 -5.53 -9.25 3.22
C ASN A 193 -4.84 -10.59 3.42
N GLN A 194 -3.94 -10.70 4.40
CA GLN A 194 -3.29 -11.97 4.73
C GLN A 194 -4.30 -13.03 5.18
N GLY A 195 -5.26 -12.65 6.06
CA GLY A 195 -6.34 -13.53 6.49
C GLY A 195 -7.18 -14.02 5.31
N LEU A 196 -7.64 -13.12 4.45
CA LEU A 196 -8.46 -13.46 3.28
C LEU A 196 -7.72 -14.34 2.26
N ASN A 197 -6.42 -14.11 2.06
CA ASN A 197 -5.59 -14.94 1.18
C ASN A 197 -5.31 -16.34 1.75
N SER A 198 -5.40 -16.53 3.06
CA SER A 198 -5.22 -17.84 3.70
C SER A 198 -6.48 -18.70 3.65
N LEU A 199 -7.63 -18.15 3.21
CA LEU A 199 -8.86 -18.89 3.05
C LEU A 199 -8.74 -19.98 1.99
N LYS A 200 -9.13 -21.20 2.35
CA LYS A 200 -9.13 -22.35 1.44
C LYS A 200 -10.56 -22.71 1.04
N SER A 201 -10.76 -23.00 -0.24
CA SER A 201 -12.04 -23.50 -0.71
C SER A 201 -12.22 -24.97 -0.31
N TYR A 202 -13.48 -25.40 -0.20
CA TYR A 202 -13.79 -26.81 0.10
C TYR A 202 -13.19 -27.78 -0.94
N LYS A 203 -13.19 -27.40 -2.22
CA LYS A 203 -12.59 -28.20 -3.30
C LYS A 203 -11.08 -28.38 -3.09
N ALA A 204 -10.35 -27.29 -2.85
CA ALA A 204 -8.93 -27.35 -2.57
C ALA A 204 -8.59 -28.20 -1.33
N MET A 205 -9.46 -28.17 -0.31
CA MET A 205 -9.28 -29.02 0.87
C MET A 205 -9.53 -30.51 0.59
N LYS A 206 -10.48 -30.83 -0.30
CA LYS A 206 -10.70 -32.22 -0.76
C LYS A 206 -9.49 -32.75 -1.51
N GLU A 207 -8.98 -32.00 -2.47
CA GLU A 207 -7.80 -32.35 -3.25
C GLU A 207 -6.57 -32.59 -2.36
N LEU A 208 -6.31 -31.67 -1.40
CA LEU A 208 -5.21 -31.82 -0.44
C LEU A 208 -5.35 -33.07 0.45
N ARG A 209 -6.55 -33.56 0.70
CA ARG A 209 -6.80 -34.77 1.50
C ARG A 209 -6.81 -36.05 0.67
N GLY A 210 -6.63 -35.97 -0.66
CA GLY A 210 -6.71 -37.10 -1.56
C GLY A 210 -8.10 -37.82 -1.55
N LYS A 211 -9.17 -37.10 -1.23
CA LYS A 211 -10.56 -37.58 -1.27
C LYS A 211 -11.21 -37.02 -2.51
N GLU A 212 -11.58 -37.88 -3.41
CA GLU A 212 -12.49 -37.54 -4.54
C GLU A 212 -13.91 -37.23 -4.07
#